data_81781a79626b8af61c1c11e5e2516a7c
#
_entry.id   81781a79626b8af61c1c11e5e2516a7c
#
_cell.length_a   1.000
_cell.length_b   1.000
_cell.length_c   1.000
_cell.angle_alpha   90.00
_cell.angle_beta   90.00
_cell.angle_gamma   90.00
#
_symmetry.space_group_name_H-M   'P 1'
#
loop_
_entity.id
_entity.type
_entity.pdbx_description
1 polymer ?
#
loop_
_entity_poly.entity_id
_entity_poly.type
_entity_poly.pdbx_seq_one_letter_code
_entity_poly.pdbx_strand_id
1 'polypeptide(L)'
;MSSLAIIIIIVLSATLIYVWAKCQSLQKEVHSKENKENELKKLALVLQNINAYFLLIDKDFVVCDTNYYSLNRLPVQVGGVTKRVGDLLHCRNAIAAGECGQHEQCKLCCIRASIGKAFYKKASFKNLEASMKLLSEDEATVTPCDVSVSGTYLNIHGKDYMVLTVYDVTELKNVQRLLLL
;
A
#
# COMPACT_ATOMS: atom_id res chain seq x y z
N MET A 1 -53.66 45.00 4.16
CA MET A 1 -52.23 44.77 3.97
C MET A 1 -51.90 45.27 2.58
N SER A 2 -50.91 46.14 2.41
CA SER A 2 -50.54 46.67 1.10
C SER A 2 -49.92 45.53 0.25
N SER A 3 -50.19 45.52 -1.05
CA SER A 3 -49.61 44.52 -2.01
C SER A 3 -48.10 44.42 -1.89
N LEU A 4 -47.41 45.45 -1.49
CA LEU A 4 -45.99 45.54 -1.26
C LEU A 4 -45.53 44.64 -0.09
N ALA A 5 -46.29 44.59 1.01
CA ALA A 5 -45.99 43.75 2.18
C ALA A 5 -46.08 42.25 1.83
N ILE A 6 -47.03 41.85 1.00
CA ILE A 6 -47.20 40.49 0.56
C ILE A 6 -45.99 40.02 -0.31
N ILE A 7 -45.56 40.89 -1.22
CA ILE A 7 -44.39 40.60 -2.08
C ILE A 7 -43.11 40.42 -1.24
N ILE A 8 -42.90 41.30 -0.26
CA ILE A 8 -41.72 41.18 0.64
C ILE A 8 -41.73 39.86 1.42
N ILE A 9 -42.90 39.43 1.95
CA ILE A 9 -43.00 38.16 2.67
C ILE A 9 -42.71 36.97 1.77
N ILE A 10 -43.19 36.98 0.53
CA ILE A 10 -42.92 35.90 -0.45
C ILE A 10 -41.43 35.83 -0.79
N VAL A 11 -40.77 36.94 -1.02
CA VAL A 11 -39.34 36.99 -1.32
C VAL A 11 -38.52 36.49 -0.11
N LEU A 12 -38.86 36.93 1.10
CA LEU A 12 -38.17 36.48 2.31
C LEU A 12 -38.37 34.99 2.57
N SER A 13 -39.57 34.45 2.36
CA SER A 13 -39.81 33.00 2.51
C SER A 13 -39.07 32.17 1.48
N ALA A 14 -39.02 32.65 0.23
CA ALA A 14 -38.26 31.96 -0.84
C ALA A 14 -36.76 31.96 -0.56
N THR A 15 -36.18 33.06 -0.06
CA THR A 15 -34.77 33.10 0.33
C THR A 15 -34.45 32.20 1.52
N LEU A 16 -35.34 32.14 2.51
CA LEU A 16 -35.17 31.21 3.64
C LEU A 16 -35.20 29.75 3.20
N ILE A 17 -36.13 29.36 2.34
CA ILE A 17 -36.22 28.03 1.78
C ILE A 17 -34.94 27.68 0.98
N TYR A 18 -34.47 28.62 0.16
CA TYR A 18 -33.23 28.44 -0.60
C TYR A 18 -32.02 28.23 0.31
N VAL A 19 -31.84 29.08 1.33
CA VAL A 19 -30.76 28.98 2.30
C VAL A 19 -30.82 27.65 3.06
N TRP A 20 -32.03 27.26 3.50
CA TRP A 20 -32.23 25.98 4.19
C TRP A 20 -31.87 24.77 3.31
N ALA A 21 -32.34 24.74 2.05
CA ALA A 21 -32.00 23.69 1.09
C ALA A 21 -30.50 23.63 0.81
N LYS A 22 -29.84 24.79 0.68
CA LYS A 22 -28.40 24.88 0.50
C LYS A 22 -27.63 24.35 1.71
N CYS A 23 -28.10 24.71 2.91
CA CYS A 23 -27.51 24.22 4.16
C CYS A 23 -27.61 22.67 4.27
N GLN A 24 -28.77 22.10 3.96
CA GLN A 24 -28.96 20.65 3.93
C GLN A 24 -28.03 19.93 2.90
N SER A 25 -27.88 20.54 1.72
CA SER A 25 -26.96 20.00 0.70
C SER A 25 -25.51 19.99 1.18
N LEU A 26 -25.06 21.07 1.81
CA LEU A 26 -23.70 21.16 2.38
C LEU A 26 -23.49 20.17 3.54
N GLN A 27 -24.49 20.00 4.42
CA GLN A 27 -24.40 19.01 5.50
C GLN A 27 -24.26 17.59 4.96
N LYS A 28 -25.00 17.22 3.91
CA LYS A 28 -24.88 15.90 3.27
C LYS A 28 -23.48 15.70 2.66
N GLU A 29 -22.93 16.73 2.03
CA GLU A 29 -21.58 16.65 1.43
C GLU A 29 -20.50 16.48 2.50
N VAL A 30 -20.58 17.25 3.60
CA VAL A 30 -19.65 17.13 4.73
C VAL A 30 -19.74 15.74 5.36
N HIS A 31 -20.94 15.25 5.64
CA HIS A 31 -21.15 13.92 6.21
C HIS A 31 -20.64 12.79 5.29
N SER A 32 -20.83 12.94 3.99
CA SER A 32 -20.29 11.97 3.00
C SER A 32 -18.75 11.95 3.00
N LYS A 33 -18.10 13.12 3.10
CA LYS A 33 -16.64 13.22 3.19
C LYS A 33 -16.11 12.61 4.48
N GLU A 34 -16.74 12.91 5.60
CA GLU A 34 -16.37 12.37 6.91
C GLU A 34 -16.51 10.84 6.95
N ASN A 35 -17.58 10.29 6.40
CA ASN A 35 -17.75 8.84 6.30
C ASN A 35 -16.64 8.17 5.46
N LYS A 36 -16.29 8.75 4.31
CA LYS A 36 -15.18 8.24 3.48
C LYS A 36 -13.84 8.29 4.21
N GLU A 37 -13.58 9.38 4.92
CA GLU A 37 -12.35 9.50 5.71
C GLU A 37 -12.29 8.46 6.83
N ASN A 38 -13.40 8.22 7.52
CA ASN A 38 -13.50 7.20 8.56
C ASN A 38 -13.32 5.78 8.01
N GLU A 39 -13.86 5.47 6.84
CA GLU A 39 -13.63 4.19 6.15
C GLU A 39 -12.16 4.01 5.77
N LEU A 40 -11.52 5.04 5.22
CA LEU A 40 -10.09 5.00 4.91
C LEU A 40 -9.24 4.79 6.16
N LYS A 41 -9.56 5.47 7.28
CA LYS A 41 -8.88 5.25 8.56
C LYS A 41 -9.05 3.81 9.07
N LYS A 42 -10.24 3.24 8.96
CA LYS A 42 -10.47 1.82 9.33
C LYS A 42 -9.66 0.87 8.47
N LEU A 43 -9.63 1.08 7.15
CA LEU A 43 -8.82 0.26 6.24
C LEU A 43 -7.33 0.36 6.56
N ALA A 44 -6.82 1.58 6.82
CA ALA A 44 -5.44 1.78 7.22
C ALA A 44 -5.11 1.04 8.53
N LEU A 45 -5.99 1.10 9.54
CA LEU A 45 -5.81 0.37 10.79
C LEU A 45 -5.79 -1.16 10.58
N VAL A 46 -6.65 -1.69 9.70
CA VAL A 46 -6.65 -3.13 9.38
C VAL A 46 -5.32 -3.51 8.74
N LEU A 47 -4.86 -2.76 7.74
CA LEU A 47 -3.59 -3.04 7.05
C LEU A 47 -2.37 -2.97 7.99
N GLN A 48 -2.40 -2.07 8.98
CA GLN A 48 -1.34 -1.95 9.99
C GLN A 48 -1.29 -3.12 10.98
N ASN A 49 -2.40 -3.85 11.15
CA ASN A 49 -2.50 -4.97 12.09
C ASN A 49 -2.37 -6.35 11.42
N ILE A 50 -2.25 -6.41 10.09
CA ILE A 50 -1.97 -7.65 9.37
C ILE A 50 -0.45 -7.89 9.41
N ASN A 51 -0.04 -9.07 9.86
CA ASN A 51 1.37 -9.47 9.95
C ASN A 51 1.95 -9.82 8.55
N ALA A 52 1.83 -8.87 7.62
CA ALA A 52 2.33 -8.96 6.25
C ALA A 52 2.77 -7.59 5.75
N TYR A 53 3.83 -7.55 4.95
CA TYR A 53 4.21 -6.32 4.26
C TYR A 53 3.37 -6.13 3.00
N PHE A 54 2.76 -4.95 2.88
CA PHE A 54 2.10 -4.49 1.67
C PHE A 54 2.96 -3.42 1.01
N LEU A 55 3.26 -3.61 -0.26
CA LEU A 55 4.09 -2.71 -1.04
C LEU A 55 3.36 -2.37 -2.33
N LEU A 56 3.01 -1.11 -2.55
CA LEU A 56 2.57 -0.62 -3.86
C LEU A 56 3.81 -0.26 -4.67
N ILE A 57 4.04 -0.92 -5.78
CA ILE A 57 5.20 -0.69 -6.63
C ILE A 57 4.79 -0.25 -8.02
N ASP A 58 5.66 0.51 -8.67
CA ASP A 58 5.55 0.85 -10.08
C ASP A 58 6.27 -0.18 -10.98
N LYS A 59 6.22 0.04 -12.31
CA LYS A 59 6.88 -0.81 -13.32
C LYS A 59 8.40 -0.86 -13.20
N ASP A 60 9.03 0.11 -12.54
CA ASP A 60 10.48 0.20 -12.33
C ASP A 60 10.88 -0.43 -10.99
N PHE A 61 9.94 -1.12 -10.34
CA PHE A 61 10.07 -1.81 -9.04
C PHE A 61 10.28 -0.86 -7.85
N VAL A 62 10.00 0.42 -8.04
CA VAL A 62 10.08 1.42 -6.98
C VAL A 62 8.83 1.34 -6.12
N VAL A 63 9.02 1.33 -4.82
CA VAL A 63 7.93 1.32 -3.84
C VAL A 63 7.33 2.73 -3.76
N CYS A 64 6.06 2.84 -4.12
CA CYS A 64 5.30 4.09 -4.07
C CYS A 64 4.62 4.28 -2.71
N ASP A 65 4.19 3.16 -2.09
CA ASP A 65 3.51 3.17 -0.79
C ASP A 65 3.71 1.82 -0.07
N THR A 66 3.68 1.82 1.27
CA THR A 66 3.93 0.62 2.07
C THR A 66 3.48 0.77 3.52
N ASN A 67 3.10 -0.35 4.15
CA ASN A 67 2.92 -0.43 5.60
C ASN A 67 4.20 -0.82 6.37
N TYR A 68 5.34 -0.99 5.68
CA TYR A 68 6.61 -1.43 6.28
C TYR A 68 7.03 -0.61 7.49
N TYR A 69 6.97 0.71 7.38
CA TYR A 69 7.37 1.62 8.46
C TYR A 69 6.46 1.52 9.68
N SER A 70 5.15 1.37 9.47
CA SER A 70 4.18 1.20 10.56
C SER A 70 4.38 -0.12 11.30
N LEU A 71 4.60 -1.22 10.58
CA LEU A 71 4.81 -2.55 11.16
C LEU A 71 6.11 -2.62 11.97
N ASN A 72 7.17 -1.99 11.49
CA ASN A 72 8.47 -1.99 12.17
C ASN A 72 8.61 -0.82 13.16
N ARG A 73 7.55 -0.04 13.41
CA ARG A 73 7.55 1.13 14.31
C ARG A 73 8.61 2.17 13.96
N LEU A 74 8.94 2.28 12.69
CA LEU A 74 9.90 3.23 12.15
C LEU A 74 9.21 4.54 11.77
N PRO A 75 9.90 5.69 11.84
CA PRO A 75 9.35 6.95 11.38
C PRO A 75 9.08 6.89 9.86
N VAL A 76 7.88 7.34 9.46
CA VAL A 76 7.52 7.44 8.04
C VAL A 76 8.42 8.46 7.37
N GLN A 77 9.08 8.09 6.27
CA GLN A 77 9.90 9.03 5.51
C GLN A 77 9.00 10.04 4.80
N VAL A 78 9.12 11.30 5.19
CA VAL A 78 8.43 12.41 4.52
C VAL A 78 9.10 12.63 3.16
N GLY A 79 8.34 12.51 2.06
CA GLY A 79 8.85 12.69 0.70
C GLY A 79 8.74 11.46 -0.21
N GLY A 80 8.08 10.40 0.26
CA GLY A 80 7.87 9.16 -0.50
C GLY A 80 9.01 8.15 -0.36
N VAL A 81 8.71 6.90 -0.68
CA VAL A 81 9.69 5.81 -0.66
C VAL A 81 10.32 5.75 -2.04
N THR A 82 11.59 6.09 -2.15
CA THR A 82 12.35 5.98 -3.42
C THR A 82 13.11 4.65 -3.52
N LYS A 83 12.87 3.74 -2.59
CA LYS A 83 13.54 2.44 -2.50
C LYS A 83 12.84 1.39 -3.36
N ARG A 84 13.61 0.48 -3.94
CA ARG A 84 13.06 -0.75 -4.52
C ARG A 84 12.74 -1.79 -3.46
N VAL A 85 11.97 -2.80 -3.82
CA VAL A 85 11.49 -3.83 -2.89
C VAL A 85 12.61 -4.46 -2.05
N GLY A 86 13.73 -4.83 -2.68
CA GLY A 86 14.86 -5.45 -1.97
C GLY A 86 15.62 -4.50 -1.06
N ASP A 87 15.67 -3.20 -1.42
CA ASP A 87 16.33 -2.18 -0.59
C ASP A 87 15.50 -1.92 0.67
N LEU A 88 14.17 -1.85 0.52
CA LEU A 88 13.25 -1.66 1.64
C LEU A 88 13.28 -2.84 2.61
N LEU A 89 13.33 -4.07 2.08
CA LEU A 89 13.36 -5.30 2.88
C LEU A 89 14.77 -5.68 3.36
N HIS A 90 15.77 -4.83 3.18
CA HIS A 90 17.16 -5.09 3.57
C HIS A 90 17.72 -6.39 3.00
N CYS A 91 17.41 -6.70 1.72
CA CYS A 91 17.98 -7.83 1.03
C CYS A 91 19.50 -7.69 0.93
N ARG A 92 20.27 -8.69 1.41
CA ARG A 92 21.74 -8.71 1.39
C ARG A 92 22.32 -8.33 0.02
N ASN A 93 21.75 -8.90 -1.05
CA ASN A 93 22.23 -8.63 -2.42
C ASN A 93 21.96 -7.20 -2.87
N ALA A 94 20.86 -6.60 -2.40
CA ALA A 94 20.53 -5.21 -2.70
C ALA A 94 21.50 -4.26 -1.99
N ILE A 95 21.74 -4.49 -0.70
CA ILE A 95 22.68 -3.69 0.11
C ILE A 95 24.10 -3.82 -0.43
N ALA A 96 24.56 -5.04 -0.73
CA ALA A 96 25.92 -5.28 -1.26
C ALA A 96 26.19 -4.60 -2.61
N ALA A 97 25.15 -4.38 -3.43
CA ALA A 97 25.28 -3.74 -4.74
C ALA A 97 24.82 -2.27 -4.74
N GLY A 98 24.37 -1.74 -3.60
CA GLY A 98 23.85 -0.38 -3.44
C GLY A 98 22.41 -0.21 -3.89
N GLU A 99 21.85 -1.12 -4.70
CA GLU A 99 20.48 -1.05 -5.18
C GLU A 99 19.94 -2.43 -5.57
N CYS A 100 18.67 -2.68 -5.29
CA CYS A 100 17.98 -3.91 -5.69
C CYS A 100 17.95 -4.07 -7.23
N GLY A 101 18.48 -5.20 -7.70
CA GLY A 101 18.54 -5.53 -9.12
C GLY A 101 19.91 -5.33 -9.75
N GLN A 102 20.88 -4.75 -9.06
CA GLN A 102 22.23 -4.50 -9.57
C GLN A 102 23.19 -5.66 -9.29
N HIS A 103 22.94 -6.47 -8.26
CA HIS A 103 23.76 -7.60 -7.93
C HIS A 103 23.59 -8.74 -8.96
N GLU A 104 24.66 -9.50 -9.26
CA GLU A 104 24.60 -10.61 -10.22
C GLU A 104 23.53 -11.65 -9.88
N GLN A 105 23.38 -11.98 -8.60
CA GLN A 105 22.36 -12.90 -8.10
C GLN A 105 20.92 -12.39 -8.33
N CYS A 106 20.73 -11.10 -8.56
CA CYS A 106 19.41 -10.55 -8.87
C CYS A 106 18.89 -11.00 -10.23
N LYS A 107 19.75 -11.47 -11.14
CA LYS A 107 19.34 -12.09 -12.42
C LYS A 107 18.59 -13.40 -12.20
N LEU A 108 18.88 -14.10 -11.11
CA LEU A 108 18.27 -15.38 -10.71
C LEU A 108 17.15 -15.20 -9.66
N CYS A 109 16.84 -13.97 -9.30
CA CYS A 109 15.82 -13.69 -8.27
C CYS A 109 14.41 -14.02 -8.80
N CYS A 110 13.79 -15.05 -8.25
CA CYS A 110 12.45 -15.49 -8.65
C CYS A 110 11.37 -14.47 -8.35
N ILE A 111 11.51 -13.66 -7.27
CA ILE A 111 10.59 -12.58 -6.95
C ILE A 111 10.65 -11.52 -8.05
N ARG A 112 11.84 -11.05 -8.40
CA ARG A 112 12.03 -10.05 -9.46
C ARG A 112 11.51 -10.55 -10.82
N ALA A 113 11.83 -11.80 -11.16
CA ALA A 113 11.36 -12.40 -12.41
C ALA A 113 9.83 -12.50 -12.46
N SER A 114 9.18 -12.87 -11.34
CA SER A 114 7.72 -12.96 -11.26
C SER A 114 7.04 -11.60 -11.36
N ILE A 115 7.59 -10.58 -10.70
CA ILE A 115 7.10 -9.20 -10.81
C ILE A 115 7.22 -8.70 -12.26
N GLY A 116 8.38 -8.85 -12.89
CA GLY A 116 8.59 -8.44 -14.28
C GLY A 116 7.66 -9.15 -15.26
N LYS A 117 7.49 -10.48 -15.11
CA LYS A 117 6.54 -11.27 -15.91
C LYS A 117 5.09 -10.80 -15.70
N ALA A 118 4.72 -10.47 -14.47
CA ALA A 118 3.39 -10.02 -14.13
C ALA A 118 3.07 -8.64 -14.74
N PHE A 119 3.98 -7.69 -14.70
CA PHE A 119 3.86 -6.41 -15.39
C PHE A 119 3.75 -6.59 -16.92
N TYR A 120 4.63 -7.40 -17.50
CA TYR A 120 4.62 -7.68 -18.94
C TYR A 120 3.28 -8.28 -19.40
N LYS A 121 2.74 -9.23 -18.64
CA LYS A 121 1.48 -9.92 -18.97
C LYS A 121 0.23 -9.19 -18.46
N LYS A 122 0.39 -8.11 -17.70
CA LYS A 122 -0.69 -7.42 -16.96
C LYS A 122 -1.52 -8.40 -16.11
N ALA A 123 -0.84 -9.29 -15.42
CA ALA A 123 -1.44 -10.40 -14.68
C ALA A 123 -0.95 -10.41 -13.23
N SER A 124 -1.74 -11.04 -12.36
CA SER A 124 -1.41 -11.27 -10.96
C SER A 124 -0.75 -12.62 -10.77
N PHE A 125 0.02 -12.79 -9.67
CA PHE A 125 0.56 -14.07 -9.22
C PHE A 125 0.32 -14.25 -7.72
N LYS A 126 0.30 -15.51 -7.26
CA LYS A 126 0.01 -15.83 -5.85
C LYS A 126 0.99 -16.86 -5.33
N ASN A 127 1.27 -16.76 -4.03
CA ASN A 127 2.00 -17.75 -3.23
C ASN A 127 3.34 -18.18 -3.86
N LEU A 128 4.09 -17.22 -4.40
CA LEU A 128 5.45 -17.46 -4.82
C LEU A 128 6.31 -17.63 -3.57
N GLU A 129 6.82 -18.83 -3.33
CA GLU A 129 7.75 -19.07 -2.25
C GLU A 129 9.18 -18.75 -2.68
N ALA A 130 9.90 -18.05 -1.82
CA ALA A 130 11.29 -17.67 -2.05
C ALA A 130 12.06 -17.64 -0.74
N SER A 131 13.36 -17.95 -0.80
CA SER A 131 14.27 -17.75 0.32
C SER A 131 15.13 -16.52 0.06
N MET A 132 15.23 -15.66 1.05
CA MET A 132 16.02 -14.44 1.03
C MET A 132 17.05 -14.45 2.15
N LYS A 133 18.11 -13.66 2.00
CA LYS A 133 19.02 -13.32 3.07
C LYS A 133 18.83 -11.85 3.39
N LEU A 134 18.36 -11.56 4.59
CA LEU A 134 18.13 -10.21 5.07
C LEU A 134 19.28 -9.76 5.96
N LEU A 135 19.64 -8.51 5.87
CA LEU A 135 20.58 -7.86 6.78
C LEU A 135 19.82 -7.17 7.91
N SER A 136 20.38 -7.22 9.12
CA SER A 136 19.94 -6.37 10.23
C SER A 136 20.15 -4.87 9.89
N GLU A 137 19.51 -3.97 10.62
CA GLU A 137 19.63 -2.52 10.39
C GLU A 137 21.09 -2.02 10.52
N ASP A 138 21.88 -2.63 11.39
CA ASP A 138 23.32 -2.36 11.59
C ASP A 138 24.21 -3.08 10.55
N GLU A 139 23.62 -3.81 9.60
CA GLU A 139 24.29 -4.62 8.57
C GLU A 139 25.26 -5.69 9.12
N ALA A 140 25.24 -5.95 10.42
CA ALA A 140 26.16 -6.87 11.07
C ALA A 140 25.71 -8.33 10.99
N THR A 141 24.41 -8.60 10.93
CA THR A 141 23.85 -9.94 10.99
C THR A 141 23.07 -10.29 9.73
N VAL A 142 23.34 -11.48 9.17
CA VAL A 142 22.60 -12.03 8.02
C VAL A 142 21.62 -13.09 8.52
N THR A 143 20.33 -12.85 8.32
CA THR A 143 19.27 -13.80 8.69
C THR A 143 18.64 -14.40 7.44
N PRO A 144 18.58 -15.75 7.32
CA PRO A 144 17.79 -16.39 6.27
C PRO A 144 16.31 -16.19 6.58
N CYS A 145 15.54 -15.84 5.56
CA CYS A 145 14.10 -15.61 5.67
C CYS A 145 13.41 -16.31 4.50
N ASP A 146 12.46 -17.19 4.80
CA ASP A 146 11.57 -17.78 3.81
C ASP A 146 10.32 -16.91 3.70
N VAL A 147 9.99 -16.47 2.47
CA VAL A 147 8.86 -15.57 2.22
C VAL A 147 7.88 -16.20 1.24
N SER A 148 6.61 -15.90 1.43
CA SER A 148 5.54 -16.11 0.45
C SER A 148 5.12 -14.77 -0.12
N VAL A 149 5.24 -14.60 -1.43
CA VAL A 149 4.97 -13.34 -2.13
C VAL A 149 3.80 -13.52 -3.09
N SER A 150 2.85 -12.60 -3.02
CA SER A 150 1.78 -12.48 -4.01
C SER A 150 1.81 -11.09 -4.62
N GLY A 151 1.49 -10.99 -5.92
CA GLY A 151 1.44 -9.72 -6.63
C GLY A 151 0.10 -9.55 -7.35
N THR A 152 -0.61 -8.47 -7.07
CA THR A 152 -1.85 -8.09 -7.74
C THR A 152 -1.59 -6.92 -8.68
N TYR A 153 -1.72 -7.15 -9.98
CA TYR A 153 -1.58 -6.09 -10.99
C TYR A 153 -2.77 -5.14 -10.94
N LEU A 154 -2.50 -3.84 -11.02
CA LEU A 154 -3.48 -2.76 -11.04
C LEU A 154 -3.12 -1.74 -12.12
N ASN A 155 -4.13 -1.24 -12.83
CA ASN A 155 -3.98 -0.03 -13.66
C ASN A 155 -4.80 1.09 -13.04
N ILE A 156 -4.13 2.15 -12.60
CA ILE A 156 -4.75 3.30 -11.95
C ILE A 156 -4.49 4.53 -12.82
N HIS A 157 -5.54 5.12 -13.37
CA HIS A 157 -5.46 6.30 -14.26
C HIS A 157 -4.44 6.14 -15.40
N GLY A 158 -4.39 4.95 -16.02
CA GLY A 158 -3.48 4.65 -17.14
C GLY A 158 -2.05 4.33 -16.74
N LYS A 159 -1.71 4.34 -15.46
CA LYS A 159 -0.40 3.91 -14.95
C LYS A 159 -0.48 2.51 -14.36
N ASP A 160 0.52 1.72 -14.63
CA ASP A 160 0.62 0.34 -14.17
C ASP A 160 1.29 0.29 -12.79
N TYR A 161 0.63 -0.41 -11.88
CA TYR A 161 1.11 -0.65 -10.50
C TYR A 161 0.94 -2.12 -10.15
N MET A 162 1.58 -2.53 -9.07
CA MET A 162 1.37 -3.83 -8.46
C MET A 162 1.35 -3.70 -6.94
N VAL A 163 0.34 -4.29 -6.31
CA VAL A 163 0.35 -4.50 -4.86
C VAL A 163 1.03 -5.83 -4.60
N LEU A 164 2.17 -5.79 -3.94
CA LEU A 164 2.84 -6.97 -3.41
C LEU A 164 2.42 -7.19 -1.96
N THR A 165 2.15 -8.44 -1.63
CA THR A 165 1.96 -8.91 -0.27
C THR A 165 3.09 -9.88 0.05
N VAL A 166 3.86 -9.60 1.10
CA VAL A 166 5.01 -10.41 1.50
C VAL A 166 4.78 -10.92 2.92
N TYR A 167 4.70 -12.23 3.07
CA TYR A 167 4.59 -12.93 4.35
C TYR A 167 5.91 -13.59 4.69
N ASP A 168 6.38 -13.42 5.92
CA ASP A 168 7.44 -14.28 6.48
C ASP A 168 6.82 -15.62 6.85
N VAL A 169 7.31 -16.69 6.22
CA VAL A 169 6.87 -18.06 6.45
C VAL A 169 7.99 -18.93 7.02
N THR A 170 9.04 -18.32 7.56
CA THR A 170 10.24 -18.99 8.06
C THR A 170 9.90 -20.00 9.17
N GLU A 171 9.12 -19.59 10.16
CA GLU A 171 8.71 -20.48 11.24
C GLU A 171 7.84 -21.64 10.73
N LEU A 172 6.88 -21.35 9.85
CA LEU A 172 6.03 -22.37 9.25
C LEU A 172 6.87 -23.42 8.51
N LYS A 173 7.85 -22.98 7.71
CA LYS A 173 8.75 -23.89 6.99
C LYS A 173 9.66 -24.67 7.91
N ASN A 174 10.13 -24.09 8.99
CA ASN A 174 10.92 -24.79 9.98
C ASN A 174 10.12 -25.92 10.64
N VAL A 175 8.88 -25.67 11.02
CA VAL A 175 7.99 -26.72 11.57
C VAL A 175 7.72 -27.81 10.54
N GLN A 176 7.45 -27.45 9.28
CA GLN A 176 7.26 -28.43 8.21
C GLN A 176 8.49 -29.31 8.00
N ARG A 177 9.69 -28.73 8.01
CA ARG A 177 10.96 -29.50 7.89
C ARG A 177 11.15 -30.49 9.05
N LEU A 178 10.78 -30.08 10.28
CA LEU A 178 10.84 -30.95 11.47
C LEU A 178 9.86 -32.12 11.42
N LEU A 179 8.69 -31.92 10.79
CA LEU A 179 7.67 -32.99 10.66
C LEU A 179 8.00 -34.02 9.56
N LEU A 180 8.94 -33.73 8.68
CA LEU A 180 9.36 -34.59 7.59
C LEU A 180 10.63 -35.43 7.92
N LEU A 181 11.18 -35.24 9.11
CA LEU A 181 12.32 -36.02 9.66
C LEU A 181 11.84 -37.18 10.53
#